data_7167c1ce8df104011cf261b2b5822735
#
_entry.id   7167c1ce8df104011cf261b2b5822735
#
_cell.length_a   1.000
_cell.length_b   1.000
_cell.length_c   1.000
_cell.angle_alpha   90.00
_cell.angle_beta   90.00
_cell.angle_gamma   90.00
#
_symmetry.space_group_name_H-M   'P 1'
#
loop_
_entity.id
_entity.type
_entity.pdbx_description
1 polymer ?
#
loop_
_entity_poly.entity_id
_entity_poly.type
_entity_poly.pdbx_seq_one_letter_code
_entity_poly.pdbx_strand_id
1 'polypeptide(L)'
;RYEDAVFMITQLASLFRISLSRGKTIISVEDEIKHAKNYMNIQKIRYKNSFAIDFSIEEEILHCCTVKLVVQPLLENAIYYGVEGMDGEGEIHVKGYRKEDDIYIEVSDNGLGMPQDMVEQLLTDNNRVRKHGSGVGVINVHNRIRLRFGKPYGLEIESMPDEGTTIRIHLPYIPYEPEKLELLENGKMQELKGGKEQ
;
A
#
# COMPACT_ATOMS: atom_id res chain seq x y z
N ARG A 1 -3.18 -13.22 27.66
CA ARG A 1 -3.56 -11.77 27.68
C ARG A 1 -2.39 -10.83 28.00
N TYR A 2 -1.45 -11.19 28.87
CA TYR A 2 -0.26 -10.37 29.12
C TYR A 2 0.69 -10.37 27.90
N GLU A 3 0.92 -11.52 27.32
CA GLU A 3 1.74 -11.69 26.12
C GLU A 3 1.16 -10.95 24.91
N ASP A 4 -0.16 -11.02 24.71
CA ASP A 4 -0.85 -10.25 23.66
C ASP A 4 -0.67 -8.74 23.85
N ALA A 5 -0.74 -8.25 25.08
CA ALA A 5 -0.55 -6.82 25.37
C ALA A 5 0.88 -6.36 25.10
N VAL A 6 1.89 -7.14 25.51
CA VAL A 6 3.31 -6.86 25.22
C VAL A 6 3.56 -6.89 23.72
N PHE A 7 3.01 -7.89 23.02
CA PHE A 7 3.10 -7.99 21.57
C PHE A 7 2.49 -6.76 20.88
N MET A 8 1.26 -6.36 21.23
CA MET A 8 0.60 -5.19 20.67
C MET A 8 1.38 -3.89 20.90
N ILE A 9 1.92 -3.68 22.11
CA ILE A 9 2.75 -2.50 22.41
C ILE A 9 4.00 -2.48 21.53
N THR A 10 4.65 -3.62 21.31
CA THR A 10 5.83 -3.74 20.47
C THR A 10 5.49 -3.42 19.00
N GLN A 11 4.37 -3.92 18.49
CA GLN A 11 3.90 -3.62 17.14
C GLN A 11 3.57 -2.14 16.97
N LEU A 12 2.87 -1.53 17.94
CA LEU A 12 2.56 -0.09 17.94
C LEU A 12 3.82 0.76 17.95
N ALA A 13 4.81 0.44 18.80
CA ALA A 13 6.08 1.16 18.84
C ALA A 13 6.81 1.10 17.48
N SER A 14 6.78 -0.07 16.80
CA SER A 14 7.34 -0.24 15.46
C SER A 14 6.59 0.58 14.40
N LEU A 15 5.26 0.59 14.45
CA LEU A 15 4.42 1.43 13.57
C LEU A 15 4.74 2.90 13.70
N PHE A 16 4.82 3.42 14.93
CA PHE A 16 5.17 4.84 15.16
C PHE A 16 6.55 5.18 14.66
N ARG A 17 7.54 4.32 14.85
CA ARG A 17 8.91 4.55 14.38
C ARG A 17 8.97 4.73 12.85
N ILE A 18 8.28 3.88 12.08
CA ILE A 18 8.22 3.98 10.61
C ILE A 18 7.38 5.18 10.18
N SER A 19 6.22 5.41 10.81
CA SER A 19 5.33 6.53 10.48
C SER A 19 6.03 7.88 10.69
N LEU A 20 6.82 8.03 11.74
CA LEU A 20 7.55 9.26 12.03
C LEU A 20 8.78 9.44 11.12
N SER A 21 9.47 8.36 10.71
CA SER A 21 10.63 8.26 9.78
C SER A 21 11.47 9.56 9.62
N ARG A 22 11.65 10.34 10.71
CA ARG A 22 12.39 11.60 10.76
C ARG A 22 11.98 12.62 9.66
N GLY A 23 10.70 12.67 9.30
CA GLY A 23 10.18 13.58 8.27
C GLY A 23 10.38 13.12 6.81
N LYS A 24 11.08 12.01 6.55
CA LYS A 24 11.23 11.48 5.19
C LYS A 24 9.89 11.02 4.61
N THR A 25 9.67 11.25 3.32
CA THR A 25 8.49 10.79 2.59
C THR A 25 8.76 9.54 1.75
N ILE A 26 10.03 9.28 1.45
CA ILE A 26 10.49 8.08 0.72
C ILE A 26 11.15 7.13 1.70
N ILE A 27 10.75 5.86 1.63
CA ILE A 27 11.32 4.75 2.41
C ILE A 27 11.61 3.56 1.49
N SER A 28 12.24 2.51 2.01
CA SER A 28 12.40 1.26 1.28
C SER A 28 11.09 0.48 1.22
N VAL A 29 10.90 -0.32 0.18
CA VAL A 29 9.79 -1.29 0.11
C VAL A 29 9.84 -2.24 1.30
N GLU A 30 11.04 -2.65 1.75
CA GLU A 30 11.22 -3.49 2.94
C GLU A 30 10.58 -2.88 4.19
N ASP A 31 10.86 -1.59 4.45
CA ASP A 31 10.28 -0.87 5.60
C ASP A 31 8.77 -0.73 5.47
N GLU A 32 8.26 -0.46 4.27
CA GLU A 32 6.82 -0.36 4.00
C GLU A 32 6.10 -1.70 4.23
N ILE A 33 6.67 -2.82 3.73
CA ILE A 33 6.12 -4.16 3.95
C ILE A 33 6.21 -4.57 5.43
N LYS A 34 7.29 -4.23 6.12
CA LYS A 34 7.41 -4.45 7.55
C LYS A 34 6.34 -3.68 8.33
N HIS A 35 6.09 -2.43 7.94
CA HIS A 35 5.02 -1.62 8.52
C HIS A 35 3.65 -2.29 8.27
N ALA A 36 3.38 -2.71 7.04
CA ALA A 36 2.14 -3.40 6.66
C ALA A 36 1.92 -4.69 7.47
N LYS A 37 2.96 -5.53 7.64
CA LYS A 37 2.91 -6.74 8.47
C LYS A 37 2.60 -6.43 9.93
N ASN A 38 3.25 -5.41 10.51
CA ASN A 38 3.01 -4.99 11.89
C ASN A 38 1.55 -4.50 12.07
N TYR A 39 1.05 -3.71 11.12
CA TYR A 39 -0.34 -3.28 11.10
C TYR A 39 -1.31 -4.47 11.08
N MET A 40 -1.09 -5.43 10.16
CA MET A 40 -1.97 -6.60 10.03
C MET A 40 -1.93 -7.52 11.26
N ASN A 41 -0.79 -7.64 11.93
CA ASN A 41 -0.70 -8.38 13.18
C ASN A 41 -1.61 -7.80 14.28
N ILE A 42 -1.70 -6.46 14.36
CA ILE A 42 -2.62 -5.78 15.28
C ILE A 42 -4.07 -6.02 14.85
N GLN A 43 -4.38 -5.92 13.57
CA GLN A 43 -5.74 -6.15 13.06
C GLN A 43 -6.18 -7.60 13.27
N LYS A 44 -5.31 -8.59 13.09
CA LYS A 44 -5.64 -9.99 13.40
C LYS A 44 -6.10 -10.19 14.84
N ILE A 45 -5.44 -9.55 15.81
CA ILE A 45 -5.86 -9.60 17.21
C ILE A 45 -7.23 -8.93 17.40
N ARG A 46 -7.41 -7.73 16.82
CA ARG A 46 -8.66 -6.96 16.89
C ARG A 46 -9.85 -7.74 16.33
N TYR A 47 -9.67 -8.37 15.19
CA TYR A 47 -10.71 -9.15 14.50
C TYR A 47 -10.69 -10.65 14.90
N LYS A 48 -9.99 -11.04 15.98
CA LYS A 48 -9.94 -12.40 16.51
C LYS A 48 -9.58 -13.47 15.49
N ASN A 49 -8.66 -13.12 14.56
CA ASN A 49 -8.24 -13.98 13.44
C ASN A 49 -9.39 -14.39 12.50
N SER A 50 -10.36 -13.50 12.28
CA SER A 50 -11.52 -13.77 11.41
C SER A 50 -11.20 -13.73 9.90
N PHE A 51 -9.94 -13.49 9.51
CA PHE A 51 -9.49 -13.53 8.12
C PHE A 51 -8.05 -14.05 8.01
N ALA A 52 -7.72 -14.60 6.86
CA ALA A 52 -6.36 -14.98 6.53
C ALA A 52 -5.63 -13.84 5.81
N ILE A 53 -4.30 -13.77 5.96
CA ILE A 53 -3.45 -12.88 5.16
C ILE A 53 -2.11 -13.54 4.91
N ASP A 54 -1.61 -13.41 3.69
CA ASP A 54 -0.24 -13.77 3.32
C ASP A 54 0.49 -12.64 2.56
N PHE A 55 1.82 -12.73 2.57
CA PHE A 55 2.70 -11.80 1.90
C PHE A 55 3.71 -12.58 1.05
N SER A 56 3.65 -12.40 -0.26
CA SER A 56 4.57 -12.95 -1.25
C SER A 56 5.32 -11.82 -1.95
N ILE A 57 6.46 -11.41 -1.41
CA ILE A 57 7.24 -10.28 -1.89
C ILE A 57 8.57 -10.77 -2.44
N GLU A 58 8.86 -10.47 -3.70
CA GLU A 58 10.16 -10.76 -4.31
C GLU A 58 11.28 -9.97 -3.64
N GLU A 59 12.37 -10.64 -3.33
CA GLU A 59 13.52 -10.05 -2.62
C GLU A 59 14.12 -8.86 -3.40
N GLU A 60 14.10 -8.95 -4.73
CA GLU A 60 14.63 -7.94 -5.64
C GLU A 60 14.04 -6.54 -5.43
N ILE A 61 12.75 -6.43 -5.05
CA ILE A 61 12.09 -5.14 -4.87
C ILE A 61 12.23 -4.57 -3.46
N LEU A 62 12.66 -5.35 -2.47
CA LEU A 62 12.74 -4.91 -1.07
C LEU A 62 13.61 -3.67 -0.88
N HIS A 63 14.69 -3.56 -1.67
CA HIS A 63 15.63 -2.45 -1.63
C HIS A 63 15.30 -1.32 -2.63
N CYS A 64 14.05 -1.23 -3.08
CA CYS A 64 13.58 -0.14 -3.93
C CYS A 64 12.91 0.96 -3.13
N CYS A 65 12.84 2.16 -3.72
CA CYS A 65 12.14 3.32 -3.17
C CYS A 65 10.62 3.18 -3.29
N THR A 66 9.91 3.57 -2.24
CA THR A 66 8.46 3.80 -2.27
C THR A 66 8.09 5.03 -1.44
N VAL A 67 6.89 5.55 -1.64
CA VAL A 67 6.30 6.55 -0.74
C VAL A 67 5.83 5.83 0.52
N LYS A 68 6.11 6.38 1.69
CA LYS A 68 5.68 5.77 2.96
C LYS A 68 4.16 5.71 3.10
N LEU A 69 3.66 4.69 3.81
CA LEU A 69 2.24 4.51 4.14
C LEU A 69 1.35 4.49 2.90
N VAL A 70 1.73 3.70 1.90
CA VAL A 70 0.93 3.48 0.69
C VAL A 70 0.23 2.11 0.70
N VAL A 71 0.81 1.11 1.37
CA VAL A 71 0.21 -0.24 1.47
C VAL A 71 -0.87 -0.29 2.56
N GLN A 72 -0.67 0.37 3.70
CA GLN A 72 -1.62 0.34 4.81
C GLN A 72 -3.04 0.78 4.42
N PRO A 73 -3.29 1.90 3.70
CA PRO A 73 -4.65 2.28 3.30
C PRO A 73 -5.34 1.27 2.39
N LEU A 74 -4.57 0.50 1.60
CA LEU A 74 -5.10 -0.57 0.76
C LEU A 74 -5.53 -1.76 1.62
N LEU A 75 -4.72 -2.11 2.64
CA LEU A 75 -5.07 -3.14 3.62
C LEU A 75 -6.29 -2.75 4.46
N GLU A 76 -6.42 -1.49 4.85
CA GLU A 76 -7.60 -0.96 5.52
C GLU A 76 -8.85 -1.13 4.66
N ASN A 77 -8.72 -0.85 3.36
CA ASN A 77 -9.79 -1.04 2.39
C ASN A 77 -10.17 -2.53 2.25
N ALA A 78 -9.18 -3.42 2.11
CA ALA A 78 -9.40 -4.86 2.01
C ALA A 78 -10.07 -5.44 3.27
N ILE A 79 -9.69 -4.98 4.47
CA ILE A 79 -10.35 -5.40 5.71
C ILE A 79 -11.80 -4.91 5.74
N TYR A 80 -12.02 -3.60 5.57
CA TYR A 80 -13.32 -2.98 5.83
C TYR A 80 -14.36 -3.35 4.76
N TYR A 81 -13.97 -3.41 3.49
CA TYR A 81 -14.88 -3.71 2.38
C TYR A 81 -14.75 -5.12 1.84
N GLY A 82 -13.59 -5.75 2.06
CA GLY A 82 -13.33 -7.09 1.58
C GLY A 82 -13.81 -8.14 2.56
N VAL A 83 -13.19 -8.23 3.71
CA VAL A 83 -13.30 -9.42 4.57
C VAL A 83 -14.07 -9.22 5.87
N GLU A 84 -14.41 -7.98 6.25
CA GLU A 84 -15.25 -7.73 7.43
C GLU A 84 -16.66 -8.29 7.21
N GLY A 85 -17.05 -9.24 8.06
CA GLY A 85 -18.37 -9.91 7.96
C GLY A 85 -18.38 -11.22 7.18
N MET A 86 -17.24 -11.72 6.69
CA MET A 86 -17.14 -13.01 5.99
C MET A 86 -16.98 -14.23 6.92
N ASP A 87 -17.22 -14.07 8.24
CA ASP A 87 -17.25 -15.15 9.25
C ASP A 87 -16.04 -16.11 9.21
N GLY A 88 -14.86 -15.60 8.87
CA GLY A 88 -13.61 -16.38 8.84
C GLY A 88 -13.20 -16.90 7.45
N GLU A 89 -13.99 -16.68 6.42
CA GLU A 89 -13.67 -17.04 5.03
C GLU A 89 -12.95 -15.95 4.26
N GLY A 90 -12.68 -14.80 4.92
CA GLY A 90 -11.98 -13.67 4.31
C GLY A 90 -10.50 -13.95 4.11
N GLU A 91 -10.00 -13.67 2.91
CA GLU A 91 -8.60 -13.81 2.53
C GLU A 91 -8.05 -12.51 1.95
N ILE A 92 -6.86 -12.12 2.38
CA ILE A 92 -6.12 -10.97 1.85
C ILE A 92 -4.75 -11.46 1.39
N HIS A 93 -4.36 -11.12 0.17
CA HIS A 93 -3.06 -11.45 -0.41
C HIS A 93 -2.29 -10.18 -0.73
N VAL A 94 -1.04 -10.10 -0.29
CA VAL A 94 -0.12 -9.02 -0.65
C VAL A 94 1.00 -9.62 -1.48
N LYS A 95 1.07 -9.22 -2.76
CA LYS A 95 2.08 -9.68 -3.70
C LYS A 95 2.95 -8.50 -4.14
N GLY A 96 4.27 -8.68 -4.14
CA GLY A 96 5.20 -7.68 -4.65
C GLY A 96 6.15 -8.30 -5.66
N TYR A 97 6.32 -7.67 -6.82
CA TYR A 97 7.16 -8.20 -7.91
C TYR A 97 7.70 -7.09 -8.79
N ARG A 98 8.76 -7.42 -9.53
CA ARG A 98 9.31 -6.57 -10.59
C ARG A 98 8.80 -7.00 -11.96
N LYS A 99 8.54 -6.02 -12.81
CA LYS A 99 8.30 -6.23 -14.23
C LYS A 99 9.05 -5.16 -15.03
N GLU A 100 10.09 -5.58 -15.73
CA GLU A 100 10.98 -4.69 -16.49
C GLU A 100 11.62 -3.60 -15.62
N ASP A 101 11.35 -2.33 -15.91
CA ASP A 101 11.86 -1.16 -15.18
C ASP A 101 10.89 -0.65 -14.09
N ASP A 102 9.85 -1.42 -13.78
CA ASP A 102 8.82 -1.06 -12.82
C ASP A 102 8.66 -2.11 -11.71
N ILE A 103 8.12 -1.70 -10.57
CA ILE A 103 7.72 -2.58 -9.48
C ILE A 103 6.23 -2.43 -9.20
N TYR A 104 5.65 -3.52 -8.78
CA TYR A 104 4.23 -3.62 -8.46
C TYR A 104 4.05 -4.21 -7.07
N ILE A 105 3.13 -3.62 -6.28
CA ILE A 105 2.68 -4.18 -5.00
C ILE A 105 1.15 -4.28 -5.09
N GLU A 106 0.64 -5.49 -5.05
CA GLU A 106 -0.79 -5.79 -5.15
C GLU A 106 -1.34 -6.15 -3.77
N VAL A 107 -2.51 -5.63 -3.46
CA VAL A 107 -3.33 -6.05 -2.32
C VAL A 107 -4.65 -6.54 -2.89
N SER A 108 -4.91 -7.83 -2.72
CA SER A 108 -6.13 -8.50 -3.21
C SER A 108 -6.93 -9.04 -2.03
N ASP A 109 -8.24 -8.92 -2.10
CA ASP A 109 -9.19 -9.54 -1.19
C ASP A 109 -10.24 -10.37 -1.96
N ASN A 110 -10.83 -11.35 -1.31
CA ASN A 110 -11.93 -12.16 -1.83
C ASN A 110 -13.31 -11.68 -1.35
N GLY A 111 -13.43 -10.39 -1.05
CA GLY A 111 -14.65 -9.80 -0.48
C GLY A 111 -15.75 -9.52 -1.49
N LEU A 112 -16.65 -8.60 -1.12
CA LEU A 112 -17.83 -8.29 -1.93
C LEU A 112 -17.53 -7.62 -3.28
N GLY A 113 -16.31 -7.12 -3.46
CA GLY A 113 -15.97 -6.36 -4.65
C GLY A 113 -16.81 -5.09 -4.83
N MET A 114 -16.71 -4.49 -6.00
CA MET A 114 -17.49 -3.30 -6.34
C MET A 114 -17.77 -3.22 -7.85
N PRO A 115 -18.88 -2.57 -8.24
CA PRO A 115 -19.22 -2.38 -9.65
C PRO A 115 -18.27 -1.37 -10.31
N GLN A 116 -18.12 -1.46 -11.63
CA GLN A 116 -17.16 -0.70 -12.42
C GLN A 116 -17.31 0.82 -12.31
N ASP A 117 -18.53 1.31 -12.21
CA ASP A 117 -18.82 2.74 -12.02
C ASP A 117 -18.26 3.28 -10.69
N MET A 118 -18.23 2.46 -9.64
CA MET A 118 -17.62 2.78 -8.36
C MET A 118 -16.09 2.77 -8.45
N VAL A 119 -15.52 1.79 -9.16
CA VAL A 119 -14.06 1.72 -9.42
C VAL A 119 -13.58 2.99 -10.14
N GLU A 120 -14.26 3.42 -11.20
CA GLU A 120 -13.93 4.63 -11.94
C GLU A 120 -13.99 5.90 -11.08
N GLN A 121 -14.94 5.96 -10.13
CA GLN A 121 -15.08 7.08 -9.21
C GLN A 121 -13.99 7.11 -8.13
N LEU A 122 -13.39 5.97 -7.78
CA LEU A 122 -12.37 5.88 -6.71
C LEU A 122 -11.10 6.68 -7.04
N LEU A 123 -10.69 6.72 -8.30
CA LEU A 123 -9.48 7.39 -8.75
C LEU A 123 -9.73 8.77 -9.39
N THR A 124 -11.00 9.16 -9.56
CA THR A 124 -11.35 10.49 -10.06
C THR A 124 -11.56 11.46 -8.90
N ASP A 125 -10.83 12.57 -8.93
CA ASP A 125 -10.87 13.65 -7.92
C ASP A 125 -12.15 14.49 -8.07
N ASN A 126 -13.31 13.85 -7.99
CA ASN A 126 -14.57 14.56 -7.92
C ASN A 126 -14.90 14.79 -6.45
N ASN A 127 -14.77 16.05 -6.01
CA ASN A 127 -15.14 16.65 -4.71
C ASN A 127 -16.59 16.40 -4.25
N ARG A 128 -17.19 15.27 -4.59
CA ARG A 128 -18.46 14.83 -4.02
C ARG A 128 -18.18 14.17 -2.69
N VAL A 129 -18.49 14.90 -1.63
CA VAL A 129 -18.53 14.45 -0.24
C VAL A 129 -19.03 13.00 -0.18
N ARG A 130 -18.09 12.05 -0.05
CA ARG A 130 -18.42 10.64 0.17
C ARG A 130 -18.92 10.51 1.59
N LYS A 131 -20.20 10.18 1.75
CA LYS A 131 -20.92 10.10 3.03
C LYS A 131 -20.36 9.11 4.05
N HIS A 132 -19.40 8.28 3.68
CA HIS A 132 -18.75 7.31 4.56
C HIS A 132 -17.29 7.17 4.10
N GLY A 133 -16.37 7.81 4.72
CA GLY A 133 -14.88 7.67 4.79
C GLY A 133 -14.09 6.86 3.73
N SER A 134 -14.74 6.10 2.88
CA SER A 134 -14.19 5.16 1.93
C SER A 134 -13.69 5.83 0.65
N GLY A 135 -12.51 5.47 0.25
CA GLY A 135 -11.87 5.95 -0.97
C GLY A 135 -10.98 7.19 -0.79
N VAL A 136 -11.09 7.95 0.32
CA VAL A 136 -10.17 9.06 0.60
C VAL A 136 -8.74 8.56 0.78
N GLY A 137 -8.54 7.43 1.45
CA GLY A 137 -7.22 6.82 1.63
C GLY A 137 -6.61 6.38 0.29
N VAL A 138 -7.40 5.72 -0.56
CA VAL A 138 -6.95 5.19 -1.86
C VAL A 138 -6.58 6.32 -2.82
N ILE A 139 -7.44 7.34 -2.99
CA ILE A 139 -7.14 8.47 -3.88
C ILE A 139 -5.93 9.28 -3.38
N ASN A 140 -5.78 9.44 -2.06
CA ASN A 140 -4.61 10.11 -1.49
C ASN A 140 -3.31 9.34 -1.79
N VAL A 141 -3.32 8.01 -1.71
CA VAL A 141 -2.18 7.18 -2.10
C VAL A 141 -1.85 7.39 -3.58
N HIS A 142 -2.84 7.30 -4.47
CA HIS A 142 -2.68 7.53 -5.90
C HIS A 142 -2.02 8.89 -6.19
N ASN A 143 -2.55 9.95 -5.61
CA ASN A 143 -2.06 11.31 -5.82
C ASN A 143 -0.65 11.51 -5.24
N ARG A 144 -0.32 10.93 -4.08
CA ARG A 144 1.01 11.00 -3.47
C ARG A 144 2.07 10.31 -4.32
N ILE A 145 1.75 9.14 -4.89
CA ILE A 145 2.65 8.41 -5.80
C ILE A 145 2.89 9.26 -7.05
N ARG A 146 1.82 9.78 -7.68
CA ARG A 146 1.92 10.61 -8.89
C ARG A 146 2.67 11.91 -8.66
N LEU A 147 2.48 12.53 -7.50
CA LEU A 147 3.22 13.74 -7.11
C LEU A 147 4.73 13.47 -7.03
N ARG A 148 5.12 12.29 -6.56
CA ARG A 148 6.53 11.94 -6.33
C ARG A 148 7.22 11.36 -7.57
N PHE A 149 6.56 10.46 -8.27
CA PHE A 149 7.13 9.72 -9.39
C PHE A 149 6.61 10.17 -10.77
N GLY A 150 5.54 10.99 -10.80
CA GLY A 150 4.91 11.45 -12.03
C GLY A 150 3.99 10.41 -12.65
N LYS A 151 3.42 10.74 -13.82
CA LYS A 151 2.71 9.77 -14.66
C LYS A 151 3.75 8.87 -15.37
N PRO A 152 3.52 7.57 -15.57
CA PRO A 152 2.25 6.82 -15.43
C PRO A 152 1.99 6.19 -14.06
N TYR A 153 2.82 6.43 -13.05
CA TYR A 153 2.76 5.76 -11.74
C TYR A 153 1.50 6.11 -10.94
N GLY A 154 1.15 5.26 -9.98
CA GLY A 154 -0.03 5.45 -9.14
C GLY A 154 -0.70 4.13 -8.77
N LEU A 155 -2.03 4.14 -8.68
CA LEU A 155 -2.83 2.95 -8.41
C LEU A 155 -3.63 2.53 -9.64
N GLU A 156 -3.75 1.22 -9.80
CA GLU A 156 -4.69 0.53 -10.69
C GLU A 156 -5.65 -0.28 -9.81
N ILE A 157 -6.92 -0.33 -10.16
CA ILE A 157 -7.96 -1.03 -9.39
C ILE A 157 -8.72 -1.95 -10.32
N GLU A 158 -8.79 -3.22 -9.96
CA GLU A 158 -9.61 -4.24 -10.59
C GLU A 158 -10.57 -4.78 -9.53
N SER A 159 -11.87 -4.76 -9.80
CA SER A 159 -12.87 -5.27 -8.89
C SER A 159 -14.10 -5.74 -9.65
N MET A 160 -14.69 -6.81 -9.17
CA MET A 160 -15.98 -7.33 -9.68
C MET A 160 -16.86 -7.68 -8.49
N PRO A 161 -18.18 -7.36 -8.56
CA PRO A 161 -19.13 -7.75 -7.52
C PRO A 161 -19.04 -9.24 -7.21
N ASP A 162 -18.99 -9.59 -5.93
CA ASP A 162 -18.91 -10.95 -5.39
C ASP A 162 -17.61 -11.73 -5.74
N GLU A 163 -16.62 -11.08 -6.35
CA GLU A 163 -15.33 -11.71 -6.68
C GLU A 163 -14.13 -11.06 -5.94
N GLY A 164 -14.37 -9.94 -5.25
CA GLY A 164 -13.35 -9.23 -4.50
C GLY A 164 -12.71 -8.05 -5.23
N THR A 165 -11.62 -7.54 -4.66
CA THR A 165 -10.91 -6.37 -5.18
C THR A 165 -9.42 -6.61 -5.20
N THR A 166 -8.75 -6.17 -6.27
CA THR A 166 -7.30 -6.06 -6.36
C THR A 166 -6.91 -4.60 -6.60
N ILE A 167 -6.12 -4.04 -5.69
CA ILE A 167 -5.54 -2.71 -5.86
C ILE A 167 -4.03 -2.88 -6.04
N ARG A 168 -3.51 -2.39 -7.16
CA ARG A 168 -2.12 -2.49 -7.56
C ARG A 168 -1.43 -1.13 -7.45
N ILE A 169 -0.35 -1.06 -6.69
CA ILE A 169 0.58 0.06 -6.64
C ILE A 169 1.59 -0.14 -7.77
N HIS A 170 1.69 0.83 -8.68
CA HIS A 170 2.68 0.88 -9.75
C HIS A 170 3.72 1.97 -9.46
N LEU A 171 4.99 1.57 -9.39
CA LEU A 171 6.13 2.41 -9.05
C LEU A 171 7.30 2.14 -10.01
N PRO A 172 8.22 3.10 -10.22
CA PRO A 172 9.46 2.84 -10.95
C PRO A 172 10.43 1.98 -10.11
N TYR A 173 11.21 1.13 -10.78
CA TYR A 173 12.31 0.41 -10.15
C TYR A 173 13.46 1.39 -9.85
N ILE A 174 13.51 1.94 -8.65
CA ILE A 174 14.56 2.86 -8.19
C ILE A 174 15.17 2.28 -6.92
N PRO A 175 16.46 1.86 -6.94
CA PRO A 175 17.16 1.41 -5.75
C PRO A 175 17.18 2.45 -4.63
N TYR A 176 17.02 2.00 -3.39
CA TYR A 176 17.03 2.83 -2.17
C TYR A 176 18.46 3.20 -1.79
N GLU A 177 19.01 4.20 -2.49
CA GLU A 177 20.38 4.69 -2.36
C GLU A 177 20.39 6.17 -1.96
N PRO A 178 21.37 6.66 -1.17
CA PRO A 178 21.36 8.03 -0.65
C PRO A 178 21.21 9.11 -1.72
N GLU A 179 21.93 8.98 -2.84
CA GLU A 179 21.90 9.95 -3.95
C GLU A 179 20.51 10.03 -4.61
N LYS A 180 19.88 8.87 -4.83
CA LYS A 180 18.55 8.79 -5.43
C LYS A 180 17.46 9.29 -4.47
N LEU A 181 17.63 9.04 -3.17
CA LEU A 181 16.74 9.54 -2.14
C LEU A 181 16.73 11.06 -2.09
N GLU A 182 17.88 11.70 -2.14
CA GLU A 182 17.97 13.16 -2.13
C GLU A 182 17.24 13.77 -3.33
N LEU A 183 17.41 13.20 -4.52
CA LEU A 183 16.70 13.65 -5.73
C LEU A 183 15.18 13.47 -5.59
N LEU A 184 14.74 12.32 -5.09
CA LEU A 184 13.31 12.04 -4.90
C LEU A 184 12.68 12.94 -3.83
N GLU A 185 13.32 13.14 -2.68
CA GLU A 185 12.81 14.02 -1.62
C GLU A 185 12.71 15.49 -2.08
N ASN A 186 13.60 15.91 -2.97
CA ASN A 186 13.60 17.26 -3.59
C ASN A 186 12.66 17.37 -4.81
N GLY A 187 11.93 16.32 -5.19
CA GLY A 187 11.01 16.33 -6.34
C GLY A 187 11.68 16.30 -7.71
N LYS A 188 12.95 15.91 -7.77
CA LYS A 188 13.78 15.90 -9.00
C LYS A 188 13.78 14.54 -9.74
N MET A 189 12.60 13.93 -9.86
CA MET A 189 12.45 12.64 -10.53
C MET A 189 12.96 12.64 -11.99
N GLN A 190 12.90 13.77 -12.67
CA GLN A 190 13.37 13.88 -14.07
C GLN A 190 14.88 13.69 -14.20
N GLU A 191 15.67 14.10 -13.21
CA GLU A 191 17.13 13.92 -13.20
C GLU A 191 17.53 12.43 -13.09
N LEU A 192 16.69 11.59 -12.47
CA LEU A 192 16.87 10.14 -12.42
C LEU A 192 16.62 9.44 -13.76
N LYS A 193 15.73 9.99 -14.60
CA LYS A 193 15.40 9.45 -15.93
C LYS A 193 16.41 9.87 -17.01
N GLY A 194 17.00 11.05 -16.88
CA GLY A 194 17.96 11.59 -17.86
C GLY A 194 19.36 10.96 -17.82
N GLY A 195 19.71 10.20 -16.78
CA GLY A 195 21.00 9.50 -16.67
C GLY A 195 21.15 8.23 -17.50
N LYS A 196 20.12 7.80 -18.23
CA LYS A 196 20.13 6.61 -19.13
C LYS A 196 20.41 6.95 -20.62
N GLU A 197 20.57 8.22 -20.97
CA GLU A 197 20.85 8.66 -22.36
C GLU A 197 22.27 9.25 -22.52
N GLN A 198 23.30 8.53 -22.06
CA GLN A 198 24.69 8.77 -22.48
C GLN A 198 25.41 7.46 -22.71
#